data_9d0c7181c540a148ad5e26938402eb90
#
_entry.id   9d0c7181c540a148ad5e26938402eb90
#
_cell.length_a   1.000
_cell.length_b   1.000
_cell.length_c   1.000
_cell.angle_alpha   90.00
_cell.angle_beta   90.00
_cell.angle_gamma   90.00
#
_symmetry.space_group_name_H-M   'P 1'
#
loop_
_entity.id
_entity.type
_entity.pdbx_description
1 polymer ?
#
loop_
_entity_poly.entity_id
_entity_poly.type
_entity_poly.pdbx_seq_one_letter_code
_entity_poly.pdbx_strand_id
1 'polypeptide(L)'
;MNQPDLGLKITELRQQKGLTQEKLAEYCDVSTRTIQRIESGEVEPRSFTRNSLSNILDFDFGKENTNNQSFWLALIHMSSVFCFVFIPLLLWSWKKDQSYKIDRQGRDVLNFQITIMLVLSAFVLLLIAAPSVFLIVQGADRDPGIVLGNIFAGLPPLLTLLLGVFTTYQAVVNTVRALTDKPIRYPLSIPFVS
;
A
#
# COMPACT_ATOMS: atom_id res chain seq x y z
N MET A 1 18.23 15.12 -5.04
CA MET A 1 19.54 15.19 -4.37
C MET A 1 20.61 14.77 -5.35
N ASN A 2 21.61 15.58 -5.57
CA ASN A 2 22.71 15.32 -6.54
C ASN A 2 23.98 14.90 -5.80
N GLN A 3 24.97 14.32 -6.52
CA GLN A 3 26.30 14.10 -5.96
C GLN A 3 27.01 15.45 -5.70
N PRO A 4 27.85 15.59 -4.64
CA PRO A 4 28.24 14.54 -3.67
C PRO A 4 27.26 14.35 -2.49
N ASP A 5 26.26 15.20 -2.31
CA ASP A 5 25.35 15.17 -1.17
C ASP A 5 24.59 13.82 -1.04
N LEU A 6 24.30 13.19 -2.19
CA LEU A 6 23.66 11.88 -2.23
C LEU A 6 24.55 10.81 -1.57
N GLY A 7 25.84 10.76 -1.92
CA GLY A 7 26.78 9.81 -1.36
C GLY A 7 26.97 9.97 0.14
N LEU A 8 27.10 11.22 0.60
CA LEU A 8 27.21 11.54 2.02
C LEU A 8 25.96 11.08 2.80
N LYS A 9 24.77 11.33 2.24
CA LYS A 9 23.52 10.92 2.88
C LYS A 9 23.35 9.40 2.95
N ILE A 10 23.77 8.68 1.91
CA ILE A 10 23.79 7.19 1.92
C ILE A 10 24.74 6.70 3.02
N THR A 11 25.93 7.26 3.14
CA THR A 11 26.90 6.89 4.19
C THR A 11 26.33 7.13 5.59
N GLU A 12 25.73 8.31 5.83
CA GLU A 12 25.08 8.64 7.10
C GLU A 12 24.00 7.61 7.49
N LEU A 13 23.06 7.35 6.59
CA LEU A 13 21.93 6.44 6.84
C LEU A 13 22.39 4.98 7.03
N ARG A 14 23.39 4.56 6.25
CA ARG A 14 23.99 3.24 6.42
C ARG A 14 24.60 3.07 7.81
N GLN A 15 25.38 4.06 8.25
CA GLN A 15 26.00 4.06 9.58
C GLN A 15 24.94 4.09 10.70
N GLN A 16 23.89 4.89 10.56
CA GLN A 16 22.78 4.91 11.51
C GLN A 16 22.09 3.55 11.65
N LYS A 17 22.03 2.76 10.57
CA LYS A 17 21.49 1.39 10.57
C LYS A 17 22.53 0.32 10.98
N GLY A 18 23.75 0.70 11.32
CA GLY A 18 24.81 -0.24 11.70
C GLY A 18 25.26 -1.17 10.56
N LEU A 19 25.04 -0.79 9.29
CA LEU A 19 25.41 -1.62 8.14
C LEU A 19 26.85 -1.34 7.69
N THR A 20 27.58 -2.40 7.29
CA THR A 20 28.85 -2.25 6.57
C THR A 20 28.60 -1.99 5.08
N GLN A 21 29.61 -1.51 4.35
CA GLN A 21 29.52 -1.33 2.89
C GLN A 21 29.25 -2.65 2.18
N GLU A 22 29.88 -3.73 2.65
CA GLU A 22 29.70 -5.09 2.13
C GLU A 22 28.25 -5.55 2.30
N LYS A 23 27.69 -5.33 3.48
CA LYS A 23 26.31 -5.74 3.78
C LYS A 23 25.28 -4.91 2.98
N LEU A 24 25.53 -3.62 2.82
CA LEU A 24 24.68 -2.78 1.97
C LEU A 24 24.78 -3.21 0.50
N ALA A 25 25.98 -3.59 0.02
CA ALA A 25 26.18 -4.08 -1.33
C ALA A 25 25.44 -5.38 -1.60
N GLU A 26 25.50 -6.33 -0.64
CA GLU A 26 24.75 -7.59 -0.68
C GLU A 26 23.23 -7.34 -0.79
N TYR A 27 22.68 -6.47 0.05
CA TYR A 27 21.24 -6.14 0.03
C TYR A 27 20.80 -5.42 -1.26
N CYS A 28 21.70 -4.64 -1.87
CA CYS A 28 21.42 -3.93 -3.13
C CYS A 28 21.69 -4.78 -4.38
N ASP A 29 22.19 -6.00 -4.24
CA ASP A 29 22.64 -6.86 -5.34
C ASP A 29 23.66 -6.16 -6.25
N VAL A 30 24.65 -5.49 -5.64
CA VAL A 30 25.75 -4.81 -6.33
C VAL A 30 27.10 -5.14 -5.69
N SER A 31 28.20 -4.82 -6.37
CA SER A 31 29.53 -4.99 -5.76
C SER A 31 29.81 -3.95 -4.67
N THR A 32 30.62 -4.32 -3.66
CA THR A 32 31.09 -3.39 -2.61
C THR A 32 31.78 -2.17 -3.22
N ARG A 33 32.53 -2.37 -4.30
CA ARG A 33 33.16 -1.28 -5.06
C ARG A 33 32.13 -0.30 -5.63
N THR A 34 30.96 -0.79 -6.04
CA THR A 34 29.87 0.09 -6.52
C THR A 34 29.35 0.97 -5.39
N ILE A 35 29.13 0.41 -4.21
CA ILE A 35 28.71 1.19 -3.02
C ILE A 35 29.77 2.22 -2.66
N GLN A 36 31.04 1.85 -2.61
CA GLN A 36 32.15 2.77 -2.33
C GLN A 36 32.16 3.97 -3.27
N ARG A 37 32.02 3.72 -4.58
CA ARG A 37 31.98 4.78 -5.59
C ARG A 37 30.74 5.67 -5.51
N ILE A 38 29.62 5.12 -5.10
CA ILE A 38 28.39 5.91 -4.85
C ILE A 38 28.58 6.78 -3.61
N GLU A 39 29.09 6.23 -2.51
CA GLU A 39 29.33 6.95 -1.26
C GLU A 39 30.40 8.04 -1.39
N SER A 40 31.45 7.79 -2.22
CA SER A 40 32.48 8.80 -2.52
C SER A 40 32.01 9.90 -3.47
N GLY A 41 30.82 9.76 -4.05
CA GLY A 41 30.28 10.73 -5.01
C GLY A 41 30.83 10.62 -6.43
N GLU A 42 31.64 9.58 -6.71
CA GLU A 42 32.22 9.38 -8.05
C GLU A 42 31.18 8.96 -9.09
N VAL A 43 30.13 8.23 -8.67
CA VAL A 43 29.14 7.65 -9.56
C VAL A 43 27.74 7.87 -8.99
N GLU A 44 26.83 8.28 -9.87
CA GLU A 44 25.42 8.35 -9.54
C GLU A 44 24.79 6.95 -9.67
N PRO A 45 24.06 6.45 -8.64
CA PRO A 45 23.40 5.14 -8.73
C PRO A 45 22.36 5.13 -9.84
N ARG A 46 22.29 4.04 -10.60
CA ARG A 46 21.22 3.81 -11.57
C ARG A 46 19.89 3.64 -10.87
N SER A 47 18.77 3.78 -11.58
CA SER A 47 17.42 3.74 -11.04
C SER A 47 17.16 2.51 -10.17
N PHE A 48 17.57 1.32 -10.61
CA PHE A 48 17.45 0.08 -9.84
C PHE A 48 18.20 0.17 -8.50
N THR A 49 19.49 0.49 -8.54
CA THR A 49 20.33 0.61 -7.35
C THR A 49 19.82 1.70 -6.40
N ARG A 50 19.33 2.81 -6.94
CA ARG A 50 18.76 3.92 -6.18
C ARG A 50 17.48 3.49 -5.44
N ASN A 51 16.61 2.73 -6.10
CA ASN A 51 15.40 2.18 -5.48
C ASN A 51 15.75 1.15 -4.38
N SER A 52 16.74 0.28 -4.64
CA SER A 52 17.22 -0.68 -3.62
C SER A 52 17.78 0.04 -2.40
N LEU A 53 18.63 1.06 -2.60
CA LEU A 53 19.14 1.90 -1.52
C LEU A 53 18.01 2.59 -0.74
N SER A 54 17.00 3.09 -1.45
CA SER A 54 15.84 3.75 -0.81
C SER A 54 15.05 2.78 0.07
N ASN A 55 14.83 1.54 -0.41
CA ASN A 55 14.15 0.49 0.36
C ASN A 55 14.94 0.09 1.62
N ILE A 56 16.25 -0.13 1.48
CA ILE A 56 17.10 -0.62 2.57
C ILE A 56 17.34 0.46 3.61
N LEU A 57 17.55 1.70 3.17
CA LEU A 57 17.87 2.82 4.04
C LEU A 57 16.62 3.59 4.53
N ASP A 58 15.43 3.19 4.07
CA ASP A 58 14.15 3.83 4.38
C ASP A 58 14.16 5.35 4.10
N PHE A 59 14.78 5.74 2.99
CA PHE A 59 14.92 7.12 2.58
C PHE A 59 14.76 7.27 1.07
N ASP A 60 13.95 8.23 0.62
CA ASP A 60 13.72 8.46 -0.82
C ASP A 60 14.89 9.21 -1.47
N PHE A 61 15.75 8.47 -2.17
CA PHE A 61 16.84 9.04 -2.98
C PHE A 61 16.39 9.41 -4.41
N GLY A 62 15.09 9.33 -4.74
CA GLY A 62 14.58 9.56 -6.10
C GLY A 62 14.99 10.91 -6.67
N LYS A 63 15.40 10.94 -7.93
CA LYS A 63 15.39 12.19 -8.70
C LYS A 63 13.96 12.61 -8.91
N GLU A 64 13.62 13.78 -8.40
CA GLU A 64 12.35 14.42 -8.63
C GLU A 64 12.05 14.59 -10.13
N ASN A 65 11.27 13.68 -10.66
CA ASN A 65 10.34 14.03 -11.72
C ASN A 65 8.98 14.30 -11.04
N THR A 66 8.97 15.36 -10.24
CA THR A 66 7.91 15.69 -9.26
C THR A 66 6.51 15.70 -9.87
N ASN A 67 6.38 16.18 -11.10
CA ASN A 67 5.09 16.31 -11.76
C ASN A 67 4.47 14.94 -12.15
N ASN A 68 5.29 14.01 -12.61
CA ASN A 68 4.81 12.69 -13.04
C ASN A 68 4.57 11.75 -11.83
N GLN A 69 5.38 11.87 -10.79
CA GLN A 69 5.28 11.06 -9.57
C GLN A 69 4.00 11.37 -8.80
N SER A 70 3.73 12.65 -8.55
CA SER A 70 2.51 13.09 -7.84
C SER A 70 1.24 12.67 -8.56
N PHE A 71 1.21 12.74 -9.89
CA PHE A 71 0.10 12.26 -10.70
C PHE A 71 -0.16 10.76 -10.52
N TRP A 72 0.90 9.92 -10.58
CA TRP A 72 0.75 8.47 -10.41
C TRP A 72 0.34 8.09 -8.99
N LEU A 73 0.88 8.78 -7.99
CA LEU A 73 0.47 8.59 -6.60
C LEU A 73 -1.02 8.93 -6.41
N ALA A 74 -1.46 10.07 -6.97
CA ALA A 74 -2.87 10.45 -6.94
C ALA A 74 -3.77 9.39 -7.60
N LEU A 75 -3.39 8.86 -8.77
CA LEU A 75 -4.11 7.80 -9.45
C LEU A 75 -4.21 6.51 -8.62
N ILE A 76 -3.10 6.09 -7.99
CA ILE A 76 -3.07 4.88 -7.15
C ILE A 76 -4.01 5.05 -5.95
N HIS A 77 -3.97 6.19 -5.25
CA HIS A 77 -4.86 6.44 -4.13
C HIS A 77 -6.33 6.59 -4.56
N MET A 78 -6.61 7.30 -5.65
CA MET A 78 -7.97 7.45 -6.17
C MET A 78 -8.55 6.12 -6.67
N SER A 79 -7.73 5.21 -7.18
CA SER A 79 -8.19 3.89 -7.61
C SER A 79 -8.80 3.06 -6.48
N SER A 80 -8.48 3.38 -5.22
CA SER A 80 -9.05 2.69 -4.05
C SER A 80 -10.54 2.99 -3.82
N VAL A 81 -11.10 4.03 -4.45
CA VAL A 81 -12.54 4.34 -4.41
C VAL A 81 -13.38 3.19 -4.97
N PHE A 82 -12.88 2.52 -6.00
CA PHE A 82 -13.63 1.46 -6.70
C PHE A 82 -13.70 0.14 -5.95
N CYS A 83 -13.06 0.01 -4.78
CA CYS A 83 -13.00 -1.21 -3.97
C CYS A 83 -12.52 -2.48 -4.72
N PHE A 84 -11.91 -2.34 -5.89
CA PHE A 84 -11.34 -3.43 -6.68
C PHE A 84 -9.81 -3.40 -6.59
N VAL A 85 -9.23 -4.44 -5.99
CA VAL A 85 -7.76 -4.61 -5.85
C VAL A 85 -7.04 -4.60 -7.21
N PHE A 86 -7.69 -5.02 -8.28
CA PHE A 86 -7.03 -5.14 -9.59
C PHE A 86 -6.56 -3.80 -10.18
N ILE A 87 -7.31 -2.71 -9.97
CA ILE A 87 -6.93 -1.41 -10.55
C ILE A 87 -5.65 -0.87 -9.91
N PRO A 88 -5.53 -0.71 -8.58
CA PRO A 88 -4.28 -0.27 -7.97
C PRO A 88 -3.14 -1.28 -8.14
N LEU A 89 -3.44 -2.60 -8.20
CA LEU A 89 -2.44 -3.62 -8.46
C LEU A 89 -1.79 -3.43 -9.84
N LEU A 90 -2.58 -3.18 -10.89
CA LEU A 90 -2.07 -2.92 -12.22
C LEU A 90 -1.26 -1.63 -12.28
N LEU A 91 -1.78 -0.53 -11.69
CA LEU A 91 -1.09 0.76 -11.66
C LEU A 91 0.23 0.66 -10.89
N TRP A 92 0.23 0.01 -9.73
CA TRP A 92 1.42 -0.21 -8.93
C TRP A 92 2.43 -1.11 -9.64
N SER A 93 2.00 -2.27 -10.16
CA SER A 93 2.88 -3.21 -10.87
C SER A 93 3.58 -2.57 -12.06
N TRP A 94 2.89 -1.66 -12.77
CA TRP A 94 3.45 -0.95 -13.91
C TRP A 94 4.45 0.15 -13.50
N LYS A 95 4.29 0.77 -12.32
CA LYS A 95 5.02 1.97 -11.93
C LYS A 95 5.94 1.81 -10.72
N LYS A 96 5.89 0.69 -10.01
CA LYS A 96 6.68 0.44 -8.78
C LYS A 96 8.18 0.67 -8.95
N ASP A 97 8.73 0.31 -10.12
CA ASP A 97 10.16 0.41 -10.38
C ASP A 97 10.64 1.84 -10.71
N GLN A 98 9.70 2.80 -10.87
CA GLN A 98 10.03 4.18 -11.23
C GLN A 98 10.37 5.04 -10.01
N SER A 99 9.81 4.75 -8.85
CA SER A 99 10.04 5.53 -7.63
C SER A 99 9.73 4.72 -6.38
N TYR A 100 10.60 4.84 -5.39
CA TYR A 100 10.40 4.29 -4.05
C TYR A 100 9.05 4.73 -3.41
N LYS A 101 8.68 6.01 -3.57
CA LYS A 101 7.39 6.51 -3.05
C LYS A 101 6.21 5.79 -3.69
N ILE A 102 6.24 5.56 -5.01
CA ILE A 102 5.19 4.84 -5.73
C ILE A 102 5.10 3.40 -5.24
N ASP A 103 6.24 2.72 -5.07
CA ASP A 103 6.28 1.35 -4.58
C ASP A 103 5.72 1.24 -3.16
N ARG A 104 6.23 2.04 -2.23
CA ARG A 104 5.79 2.04 -0.83
C ARG A 104 4.30 2.38 -0.68
N GLN A 105 3.86 3.49 -1.26
CA GLN A 105 2.46 3.92 -1.14
C GLN A 105 1.50 3.00 -1.90
N GLY A 106 1.93 2.41 -3.00
CA GLY A 106 1.16 1.40 -3.72
C GLY A 106 0.91 0.15 -2.89
N ARG A 107 1.92 -0.34 -2.15
CA ARG A 107 1.76 -1.43 -1.18
C ARG A 107 0.76 -1.06 -0.07
N ASP A 108 0.83 0.16 0.46
CA ASP A 108 -0.12 0.61 1.48
C ASP A 108 -1.57 0.58 0.98
N VAL A 109 -1.81 1.04 -0.27
CA VAL A 109 -3.13 0.98 -0.92
C VAL A 109 -3.58 -0.46 -1.12
N LEU A 110 -2.70 -1.34 -1.61
CA LEU A 110 -3.02 -2.75 -1.83
C LEU A 110 -3.38 -3.45 -0.52
N ASN A 111 -2.57 -3.27 0.52
CA ASN A 111 -2.81 -3.83 1.84
C ASN A 111 -4.15 -3.38 2.42
N PHE A 112 -4.47 -2.10 2.28
CA PHE A 112 -5.75 -1.56 2.69
C PHE A 112 -6.92 -2.20 1.93
N GLN A 113 -6.84 -2.29 0.60
CA GLN A 113 -7.91 -2.88 -0.21
C GLN A 113 -8.09 -4.37 0.03
N ILE A 114 -7.00 -5.13 0.17
CA ILE A 114 -7.09 -6.56 0.51
C ILE A 114 -7.79 -6.71 1.87
N THR A 115 -7.43 -5.88 2.85
CA THR A 115 -8.09 -5.90 4.18
C THR A 115 -9.59 -5.62 4.05
N ILE A 116 -9.99 -4.59 3.32
CA ILE A 116 -11.41 -4.24 3.11
C ILE A 116 -12.15 -5.38 2.40
N MET A 117 -11.55 -5.97 1.36
CA MET A 117 -12.15 -7.12 0.66
C MET A 117 -12.32 -8.34 1.57
N LEU A 118 -11.35 -8.63 2.43
CA LEU A 118 -11.46 -9.73 3.41
C LEU A 118 -12.58 -9.46 4.43
N VAL A 119 -12.69 -8.24 4.94
CA VAL A 119 -13.77 -7.86 5.86
C VAL A 119 -15.12 -8.00 5.18
N LEU A 120 -15.28 -7.52 3.94
CA LEU A 120 -16.51 -7.67 3.16
C LEU A 120 -16.86 -9.14 2.91
N SER A 121 -15.89 -9.95 2.49
CA SER A 121 -16.11 -11.38 2.23
C SER A 121 -16.49 -12.15 3.49
N ALA A 122 -15.83 -11.89 4.61
CA ALA A 122 -16.18 -12.49 5.90
C ALA A 122 -17.60 -12.11 6.33
N PHE A 123 -18.00 -10.86 6.12
CA PHE A 123 -19.34 -10.39 6.42
C PHE A 123 -20.40 -11.06 5.52
N VAL A 124 -20.16 -11.18 4.23
CA VAL A 124 -21.05 -11.89 3.30
C VAL A 124 -21.19 -13.37 3.70
N LEU A 125 -20.09 -14.03 4.05
CA LEU A 125 -20.13 -15.41 4.54
C LEU A 125 -20.94 -15.53 5.82
N LEU A 126 -20.79 -14.60 6.76
CA LEU A 126 -21.58 -14.56 7.99
C LEU A 126 -23.08 -14.41 7.69
N LEU A 127 -23.45 -13.53 6.77
CA LEU A 127 -24.83 -13.32 6.35
C LEU A 127 -25.47 -14.56 5.70
N ILE A 128 -24.68 -15.36 4.97
CA ILE A 128 -25.13 -16.61 4.38
C ILE A 128 -25.25 -17.72 5.44
N ALA A 129 -24.28 -17.80 6.36
CA ALA A 129 -24.21 -18.87 7.36
C ALA A 129 -25.21 -18.66 8.52
N ALA A 130 -25.38 -17.42 9.01
CA ALA A 130 -26.22 -17.13 10.17
C ALA A 130 -27.68 -17.56 10.02
N PRO A 131 -28.37 -17.31 8.89
CA PRO A 131 -29.71 -17.80 8.68
C PRO A 131 -29.83 -19.32 8.64
N SER A 132 -28.85 -19.97 8.03
CA SER A 132 -28.82 -21.45 7.93
C SER A 132 -28.68 -22.08 9.33
N VAL A 133 -27.79 -21.54 10.16
CA VAL A 133 -27.63 -22.00 11.55
C VAL A 133 -28.88 -21.73 12.36
N PHE A 134 -29.50 -20.55 12.19
CA PHE A 134 -30.76 -20.19 12.90
C PHE A 134 -31.88 -21.17 12.57
N LEU A 135 -32.07 -21.55 11.30
CA LEU A 135 -33.08 -22.54 10.88
C LEU A 135 -32.84 -23.91 11.48
N ILE A 136 -31.58 -24.34 11.59
CA ILE A 136 -31.22 -25.62 12.21
C ILE A 136 -31.53 -25.63 13.69
N VAL A 137 -31.24 -24.52 14.40
CA VAL A 137 -31.38 -24.45 15.88
C VAL A 137 -32.83 -24.27 16.30
N GLN A 138 -33.66 -23.51 15.60
CA GLN A 138 -35.03 -23.15 16.00
C GLN A 138 -36.10 -24.14 15.53
N GLY A 139 -35.74 -25.08 14.64
CA GLY A 139 -36.73 -25.93 13.97
C GLY A 139 -37.57 -25.17 12.93
N ALA A 140 -38.25 -25.92 12.07
CA ALA A 140 -38.98 -25.38 10.91
C ALA A 140 -40.32 -24.64 11.23
N ASP A 141 -40.64 -24.41 12.50
CA ASP A 141 -41.98 -23.92 12.92
C ASP A 141 -42.20 -22.39 12.78
N ARG A 142 -41.17 -21.62 12.44
CA ARG A 142 -41.30 -20.17 12.16
C ARG A 142 -41.07 -19.90 10.70
N ASP A 143 -41.87 -19.02 10.10
CA ASP A 143 -41.71 -18.62 8.72
C ASP A 143 -40.30 -17.99 8.50
N PRO A 144 -39.35 -18.73 7.92
CA PRO A 144 -37.99 -18.28 7.77
C PRO A 144 -37.88 -17.07 6.83
N GLY A 145 -38.86 -16.88 5.97
CA GLY A 145 -38.86 -15.81 4.96
C GLY A 145 -38.90 -14.41 5.55
N ILE A 146 -39.66 -14.23 6.65
CA ILE A 146 -39.76 -12.90 7.30
C ILE A 146 -38.47 -12.52 8.03
N VAL A 147 -37.85 -13.45 8.75
CA VAL A 147 -36.60 -13.19 9.50
C VAL A 147 -35.45 -12.97 8.55
N LEU A 148 -35.32 -13.80 7.54
CA LEU A 148 -34.30 -13.69 6.47
C LEU A 148 -34.51 -12.39 5.70
N GLY A 149 -35.75 -12.07 5.31
CA GLY A 149 -36.05 -10.86 4.55
C GLY A 149 -35.62 -9.59 5.28
N ASN A 150 -35.83 -9.48 6.57
CA ASN A 150 -35.42 -8.31 7.35
C ASN A 150 -33.89 -8.20 7.54
N ILE A 151 -33.19 -9.33 7.75
CA ILE A 151 -31.73 -9.33 7.89
C ILE A 151 -31.06 -8.98 6.56
N PHE A 152 -31.52 -9.57 5.43
CA PHE A 152 -30.96 -9.31 4.12
C PHE A 152 -31.36 -7.96 3.52
N ALA A 153 -32.50 -7.39 3.90
CA ALA A 153 -32.93 -6.09 3.38
C ALA A 153 -32.21 -4.90 4.01
N GLY A 154 -31.83 -4.98 5.29
CA GLY A 154 -31.35 -3.81 6.05
C GLY A 154 -29.85 -3.73 6.27
N LEU A 155 -29.23 -4.78 6.78
CA LEU A 155 -27.82 -4.75 7.24
C LEU A 155 -26.77 -4.70 6.11
N PRO A 156 -26.84 -5.49 5.04
CA PRO A 156 -25.81 -5.48 3.99
C PRO A 156 -25.72 -4.16 3.22
N PRO A 157 -26.84 -3.55 2.78
CA PRO A 157 -26.79 -2.25 2.12
C PRO A 157 -26.18 -1.15 3.00
N LEU A 158 -26.54 -1.14 4.29
CA LEU A 158 -26.00 -0.17 5.23
C LEU A 158 -24.49 -0.35 5.43
N LEU A 159 -24.01 -1.56 5.62
CA LEU A 159 -22.58 -1.83 5.79
C LEU A 159 -21.78 -1.51 4.54
N THR A 160 -22.27 -1.91 3.36
CA THR A 160 -21.60 -1.58 2.08
C THR A 160 -21.55 -0.08 1.86
N LEU A 161 -22.63 0.65 2.22
CA LEU A 161 -22.64 2.11 2.15
C LEU A 161 -21.59 2.72 3.10
N LEU A 162 -21.54 2.29 4.35
CA LEU A 162 -20.57 2.80 5.34
C LEU A 162 -19.13 2.50 4.93
N LEU A 163 -18.86 1.30 4.45
CA LEU A 163 -17.54 0.94 3.94
C LEU A 163 -17.20 1.72 2.66
N GLY A 164 -18.14 1.93 1.77
CA GLY A 164 -17.96 2.76 0.57
C GLY A 164 -17.65 4.21 0.91
N VAL A 165 -18.35 4.81 1.86
CA VAL A 165 -18.07 6.16 2.36
C VAL A 165 -16.68 6.21 3.01
N PHE A 166 -16.35 5.22 3.84
CA PHE A 166 -15.04 5.15 4.51
C PHE A 166 -13.89 5.01 3.50
N THR A 167 -13.98 4.11 2.53
CA THR A 167 -12.95 3.92 1.50
C THR A 167 -12.78 5.16 0.63
N THR A 168 -13.89 5.80 0.24
CA THR A 168 -13.86 7.06 -0.53
C THR A 168 -13.19 8.17 0.28
N TYR A 169 -13.54 8.33 1.55
CA TYR A 169 -12.88 9.29 2.44
C TYR A 169 -11.37 9.05 2.53
N GLN A 170 -10.95 7.80 2.73
CA GLN A 170 -9.53 7.45 2.81
C GLN A 170 -8.80 7.71 1.49
N ALA A 171 -9.42 7.37 0.35
CA ALA A 171 -8.86 7.64 -0.97
C ALA A 171 -8.61 9.14 -1.19
N VAL A 172 -9.60 9.99 -0.91
CA VAL A 172 -9.49 11.44 -1.09
C VAL A 172 -8.45 12.03 -0.15
N VAL A 173 -8.51 11.71 1.15
CA VAL A 173 -7.57 12.23 2.15
C VAL A 173 -6.13 11.83 1.83
N ASN A 174 -5.88 10.57 1.48
CA ASN A 174 -4.54 10.11 1.17
C ASN A 174 -4.04 10.61 -0.20
N THR A 175 -4.94 10.83 -1.17
CA THR A 175 -4.59 11.55 -2.41
C THR A 175 -4.08 12.96 -2.11
N VAL A 176 -4.79 13.72 -1.29
CA VAL A 176 -4.37 15.08 -0.90
C VAL A 176 -3.05 15.04 -0.11
N ARG A 177 -2.88 14.06 0.78
CA ARG A 177 -1.61 13.87 1.52
C ARG A 177 -0.46 13.53 0.59
N ALA A 178 -0.67 12.65 -0.40
CA ALA A 178 0.34 12.30 -1.40
C ALA A 178 0.77 13.52 -2.23
N LEU A 179 -0.17 14.37 -2.62
CA LEU A 179 0.08 15.60 -3.37
C LEU A 179 0.76 16.70 -2.52
N THR A 180 0.63 16.64 -1.20
CA THR A 180 1.19 17.64 -0.26
C THR A 180 2.38 17.12 0.53
N ASP A 181 2.98 15.99 0.12
CA ASP A 181 4.12 15.33 0.79
C ASP A 181 3.89 15.04 2.29
N LYS A 182 2.64 14.85 2.69
CA LYS A 182 2.28 14.47 4.06
C LYS A 182 2.29 12.96 4.24
N PRO A 183 2.54 12.45 5.46
CA PRO A 183 2.53 11.01 5.72
C PRO A 183 1.17 10.39 5.44
N ILE A 184 1.17 9.34 4.64
CA ILE A 184 -0.01 8.54 4.30
C ILE A 184 -0.40 7.67 5.48
N ARG A 185 -1.70 7.49 5.69
CA ARG A 185 -2.24 6.63 6.75
C ARG A 185 -3.46 5.87 6.25
N TYR A 186 -3.37 4.56 6.29
CA TYR A 186 -4.50 3.66 6.09
C TYR A 186 -4.79 2.93 7.41
N PRO A 187 -5.76 3.40 8.21
CA PRO A 187 -6.15 2.70 9.43
C PRO A 187 -6.73 1.33 9.06
N LEU A 188 -6.53 0.35 9.94
CA LEU A 188 -7.01 -1.04 9.77
C LEU A 188 -6.34 -1.82 8.61
N SER A 189 -5.28 -1.31 8.00
CA SER A 189 -4.53 -2.03 6.97
C SER A 189 -3.64 -3.11 7.58
N ILE A 190 -3.79 -4.34 7.12
CA ILE A 190 -2.93 -5.47 7.48
C ILE A 190 -1.85 -5.61 6.40
N PRO A 191 -0.56 -5.72 6.74
CA PRO A 191 0.51 -5.83 5.76
C PRO A 191 0.53 -7.25 5.14
N PHE A 192 0.01 -7.37 3.93
CA PHE A 192 0.07 -8.59 3.10
C PHE A 192 1.19 -8.52 2.06
N VAL A 193 1.47 -7.31 1.58
CA VAL A 193 2.50 -7.02 0.58
C VAL A 193 3.62 -6.27 1.29
N SER A 194 4.77 -6.90 1.38
CA SER A 194 6.00 -6.38 2.02
C SER A 194 7.02 -5.90 0.99
#